data_7d9b5db5987561a79ad595f20036434c
#
_entry.id   7d9b5db5987561a79ad595f20036434c
#
_cell.length_a   1.000
_cell.length_b   1.000
_cell.length_c   1.000
_cell.angle_alpha   90.00
_cell.angle_beta   90.00
_cell.angle_gamma   90.00
#
_symmetry.space_group_name_H-M   'P 1'
#
loop_
_entity.id
_entity.type
_entity.pdbx_description
1 polymer ?
#
loop_
_entity_poly.entity_id
_entity_poly.type
_entity_poly.pdbx_seq_one_letter_code
_entity_poly.pdbx_strand_id
1 'polypeptide(L)'
;HGLLDLGLVMEPIDTAKFEYVILPQKETWGLLIRKDHELAQKESVTLEEIKQYPLIMPGRENAKNQILHWMQCEERHLNIPAYYNILSNAALLVEAGMGCAVYLDGALSIHADPELCFRQILPAHITRSVILWKKNHLFSQASSLFIQTIQEQ
;
A
#
# COMPACT_ATOMS: atom_id res chain seq x y z
N HIS A 1 22.01 7.14 -8.54
CA HIS A 1 23.01 8.16 -8.84
C HIS A 1 23.45 8.98 -7.60
N GLY A 2 23.55 8.35 -6.37
CA GLY A 2 24.13 9.02 -5.21
C GLY A 2 23.33 10.15 -4.56
N LEU A 3 22.06 10.32 -4.92
CA LEU A 3 21.18 11.34 -4.36
C LEU A 3 20.50 10.93 -3.05
N LEU A 4 20.42 9.65 -2.77
CA LEU A 4 19.78 9.08 -1.59
C LEU A 4 20.65 7.98 -1.01
N ASP A 5 20.86 8.01 0.28
CA ASP A 5 21.56 6.96 1.02
C ASP A 5 20.62 5.78 1.32
N LEU A 6 19.38 6.08 1.66
CA LEU A 6 18.37 5.14 2.14
C LEU A 6 17.07 5.31 1.37
N GLY A 7 16.30 4.22 1.24
CA GLY A 7 14.95 4.25 0.71
C GLY A 7 13.99 3.51 1.64
N LEU A 8 12.78 4.05 1.83
CA LEU A 8 11.67 3.37 2.48
C LEU A 8 10.73 2.86 1.39
N VAL A 9 10.51 1.56 1.35
CA VAL A 9 9.68 0.89 0.35
C VAL A 9 8.85 -0.22 1.00
N MET A 10 7.88 -0.74 0.28
CA MET A 10 7.14 -1.94 0.70
C MET A 10 7.73 -3.20 0.08
N GLU A 11 7.59 -4.33 0.78
CA GLU A 11 7.89 -5.65 0.23
C GLU A 11 7.05 -5.93 -1.04
N PRO A 12 7.57 -6.73 -2.00
CA PRO A 12 8.87 -7.38 -2.04
C PRO A 12 9.97 -6.44 -2.54
N ILE A 13 11.21 -6.74 -2.17
CA ILE A 13 12.41 -6.01 -2.58
C ILE A 13 13.37 -6.89 -3.36
N ASP A 14 14.20 -6.27 -4.22
CA ASP A 14 15.32 -6.95 -4.91
C ASP A 14 16.52 -7.10 -3.96
N THR A 15 16.59 -8.24 -3.29
CA THR A 15 17.68 -8.56 -2.33
C THR A 15 19.05 -8.76 -3.00
N ALA A 16 19.10 -8.88 -4.33
CA ALA A 16 20.36 -9.01 -5.03
C ALA A 16 21.18 -7.72 -5.01
N LYS A 17 20.51 -6.57 -5.08
CA LYS A 17 21.15 -5.24 -5.21
C LYS A 17 21.20 -4.45 -3.91
N PHE A 18 20.36 -4.78 -2.94
CA PHE A 18 20.17 -4.00 -1.74
C PHE A 18 20.43 -4.82 -0.48
N GLU A 19 20.94 -4.17 0.54
CA GLU A 19 20.81 -4.57 1.93
C GLU A 19 19.58 -3.89 2.53
N TYR A 20 19.00 -4.46 3.58
CA TYR A 20 17.72 -3.97 4.09
C TYR A 20 17.44 -4.37 5.53
N VAL A 21 16.55 -3.62 6.15
CA VAL A 21 15.91 -3.94 7.44
C VAL A 21 14.39 -3.91 7.21
N ILE A 22 13.71 -4.99 7.61
CA ILE A 22 12.25 -5.05 7.59
C ILE A 22 11.74 -4.41 8.88
N LEU A 23 10.86 -3.44 8.76
CA LEU A 23 10.22 -2.82 9.93
C LEU A 23 9.20 -3.79 10.56
N PRO A 24 9.07 -3.80 11.89
CA PRO A 24 8.18 -4.74 12.59
C PRO A 24 6.70 -4.49 12.32
N GLN A 25 6.34 -3.29 11.94
CA GLN A 25 4.97 -2.89 11.61
C GLN A 25 4.44 -3.68 10.41
N LYS A 26 3.31 -4.35 10.60
CA LYS A 26 2.57 -4.99 9.52
C LYS A 26 1.45 -4.06 9.07
N GLU A 27 1.23 -4.03 7.78
CA GLU A 27 0.13 -3.29 7.15
C GLU A 27 -0.72 -4.26 6.32
N THR A 28 -2.02 -4.04 6.31
CA THR A 28 -2.96 -4.91 5.61
C THR A 28 -3.60 -4.14 4.45
N TRP A 29 -3.63 -4.77 3.30
CA TRP A 29 -4.42 -4.28 2.18
C TRP A 29 -5.90 -4.49 2.43
N GLY A 30 -6.69 -3.48 2.18
CA GLY A 30 -8.13 -3.49 2.32
C GLY A 30 -8.80 -2.53 1.35
N LEU A 31 -10.06 -2.27 1.57
CA LEU A 31 -10.90 -1.42 0.74
C LEU A 31 -11.27 -0.15 1.51
N LEU A 32 -10.90 1.00 0.97
CA LEU A 32 -11.38 2.30 1.40
C LEU A 32 -12.62 2.67 0.60
N ILE A 33 -13.71 2.96 1.28
CA ILE A 33 -15.03 3.23 0.69
C ILE A 33 -15.74 4.32 1.47
N ARG A 34 -16.75 4.92 0.85
CA ARG A 34 -17.69 5.82 1.53
C ARG A 34 -18.57 5.03 2.50
N LYS A 35 -18.96 5.65 3.61
CA LYS A 35 -19.85 5.02 4.61
C LYS A 35 -21.25 4.70 4.08
N ASP A 36 -21.71 5.42 3.08
CA ASP A 36 -22.99 5.18 2.40
C ASP A 36 -22.94 4.05 1.34
N HIS A 37 -21.75 3.49 1.09
CA HIS A 37 -21.58 2.38 0.17
C HIS A 37 -22.13 1.07 0.77
N GLU A 38 -22.76 0.22 -0.04
CA GLU A 38 -23.37 -1.03 0.44
C GLU A 38 -22.37 -1.98 1.12
N LEU A 39 -21.11 -2.03 0.65
CA LEU A 39 -20.06 -2.81 1.28
C LEU A 39 -19.65 -2.27 2.66
N ALA A 40 -19.98 -1.03 2.99
CA ALA A 40 -19.68 -0.45 4.29
C ALA A 40 -20.48 -1.07 5.44
N GLN A 41 -21.56 -1.78 5.15
CA GLN A 41 -22.35 -2.52 6.14
C GLN A 41 -21.69 -3.84 6.58
N LYS A 42 -20.67 -4.29 5.87
CA LYS A 42 -19.95 -5.54 6.16
C LYS A 42 -18.75 -5.27 7.07
N GLU A 43 -18.36 -6.26 7.86
CA GLU A 43 -17.12 -6.20 8.65
C GLU A 43 -15.88 -6.40 7.76
N SER A 44 -16.01 -7.27 6.76
CA SER A 44 -14.99 -7.57 5.76
C SER A 44 -15.62 -7.81 4.39
N VAL A 45 -14.83 -7.72 3.35
CA VAL A 45 -15.23 -7.94 1.96
C VAL A 45 -14.33 -8.99 1.31
N THR A 46 -14.83 -9.66 0.29
CA THR A 46 -14.05 -10.65 -0.48
C THR A 46 -13.49 -10.04 -1.76
N LEU A 47 -12.47 -10.68 -2.30
CA LEU A 47 -11.91 -10.29 -3.61
C LEU A 47 -12.96 -10.32 -4.73
N GLU A 48 -13.86 -11.31 -4.71
CA GLU A 48 -14.91 -11.42 -5.73
C GLU A 48 -15.95 -10.31 -5.63
N GLU A 49 -16.26 -9.86 -4.43
CA GLU A 49 -17.18 -8.73 -4.23
C GLU A 49 -16.60 -7.44 -4.75
N ILE A 50 -15.34 -7.13 -4.42
CA ILE A 50 -14.75 -5.85 -4.80
C ILE A 50 -14.53 -5.72 -6.31
N LYS A 51 -14.34 -6.83 -7.04
CA LYS A 51 -14.22 -6.84 -8.51
C LYS A 51 -15.46 -6.33 -9.23
N GLN A 52 -16.61 -6.30 -8.55
CA GLN A 52 -17.89 -5.83 -9.10
C GLN A 52 -17.98 -4.30 -9.20
N TYR A 53 -17.07 -3.58 -8.53
CA TYR A 53 -17.12 -2.12 -8.38
C TYR A 53 -15.96 -1.43 -9.11
N PRO A 54 -16.11 -0.13 -9.42
CA PRO A 54 -14.98 0.67 -9.87
C PRO A 54 -13.88 0.71 -8.81
N LEU A 55 -12.66 0.26 -9.15
CA LEU A 55 -11.53 0.16 -8.24
C LEU A 55 -10.47 1.21 -8.56
N ILE A 56 -10.16 2.05 -7.59
CA ILE A 56 -9.02 2.95 -7.63
C ILE A 56 -7.79 2.19 -7.15
N MET A 57 -6.79 2.03 -8.01
CA MET A 57 -5.65 1.14 -7.80
C MET A 57 -4.34 1.92 -7.63
N PRO A 58 -3.33 1.37 -6.95
CA PRO A 58 -2.00 1.97 -6.98
C PRO A 58 -1.43 1.98 -8.40
N GLY A 59 -0.85 3.12 -8.80
CA GLY A 59 -0.24 3.29 -10.11
C GLY A 59 1.17 2.73 -10.23
N ARG A 60 1.85 2.43 -9.10
CA ARG A 60 3.18 1.81 -9.13
C ARG A 60 3.07 0.35 -9.55
N GLU A 61 3.76 -0.03 -10.62
CA GLU A 61 3.65 -1.37 -11.22
C GLU A 61 3.83 -2.51 -10.22
N ASN A 62 4.84 -2.43 -9.34
CA ASN A 62 5.07 -3.49 -8.36
C ASN A 62 3.88 -3.68 -7.42
N ALA A 63 3.32 -2.61 -6.87
CA ALA A 63 2.16 -2.68 -5.98
C ALA A 63 0.91 -3.15 -6.74
N LYS A 64 0.67 -2.60 -7.94
CA LYS A 64 -0.43 -2.99 -8.81
C LYS A 64 -0.36 -4.49 -9.14
N ASN A 65 0.79 -4.97 -9.60
CA ASN A 65 0.96 -6.38 -9.98
C ASN A 65 0.79 -7.33 -8.79
N GLN A 66 1.23 -6.96 -7.59
CA GLN A 66 0.96 -7.74 -6.37
C GLN A 66 -0.53 -7.85 -6.09
N ILE A 67 -1.27 -6.74 -6.19
CA ILE A 67 -2.70 -6.73 -5.96
C ILE A 67 -3.43 -7.56 -7.02
N LEU A 68 -3.08 -7.43 -8.30
CA LEU A 68 -3.65 -8.24 -9.38
C LEU A 68 -3.37 -9.73 -9.18
N HIS A 69 -2.15 -10.08 -8.74
CA HIS A 69 -1.81 -11.45 -8.41
C HIS A 69 -2.63 -11.97 -7.21
N TRP A 70 -2.76 -11.19 -6.16
CA TRP A 70 -3.61 -11.51 -5.00
C TRP A 70 -5.07 -11.68 -5.41
N MET A 71 -5.58 -10.81 -6.27
CA MET A 71 -6.94 -10.90 -6.81
C MET A 71 -7.12 -12.04 -7.82
N GLN A 72 -6.05 -12.69 -8.26
CA GLN A 72 -6.06 -13.72 -9.29
C GLN A 72 -6.81 -13.28 -10.56
N CYS A 73 -6.58 -12.05 -10.99
CA CYS A 73 -7.22 -11.51 -12.18
C CYS A 73 -6.28 -10.60 -12.98
N GLU A 74 -6.60 -10.41 -14.25
CA GLU A 74 -5.90 -9.47 -15.09
C GLU A 74 -6.56 -8.08 -15.01
N GLU A 75 -5.75 -7.04 -15.15
CA GLU A 75 -6.17 -5.63 -15.09
C GLU A 75 -7.37 -5.33 -16.01
N ARG A 76 -7.38 -5.91 -17.22
CA ARG A 76 -8.46 -5.73 -18.22
C ARG A 76 -9.84 -6.23 -17.76
N HIS A 77 -9.90 -7.05 -16.73
CA HIS A 77 -11.16 -7.59 -16.20
C HIS A 77 -11.73 -6.74 -15.05
N LEU A 78 -11.04 -5.67 -14.69
CA LEU A 78 -11.46 -4.74 -13.65
C LEU A 78 -11.91 -3.41 -14.28
N ASN A 79 -12.88 -2.78 -13.65
CA ASN A 79 -13.21 -1.39 -13.92
C ASN A 79 -12.31 -0.50 -13.07
N ILE A 80 -11.27 0.10 -13.67
CA ILE A 80 -10.29 0.95 -12.99
C ILE A 80 -10.41 2.37 -13.52
N PRO A 81 -11.22 3.24 -12.86
CA PRO A 81 -11.41 4.62 -13.29
C PRO A 81 -10.18 5.51 -13.02
N ALA A 82 -9.34 5.14 -12.04
CA ALA A 82 -8.16 5.93 -11.69
C ALA A 82 -7.06 5.11 -11.04
N TYR A 83 -5.83 5.64 -11.14
CA TYR A 83 -4.66 5.17 -10.40
C TYR A 83 -4.15 6.26 -9.48
N TYR A 84 -3.63 5.88 -8.32
CA TYR A 84 -3.00 6.80 -7.38
C TYR A 84 -1.51 6.47 -7.16
N ASN A 85 -0.72 7.48 -6.91
CA ASN A 85 0.69 7.34 -6.50
C ASN A 85 0.89 7.71 -5.02
N ILE A 86 -0.03 8.49 -4.46
CA ILE A 86 -0.03 8.94 -3.07
C ILE A 86 -1.36 8.52 -2.45
N LEU A 87 -1.31 7.82 -1.32
CA LEU A 87 -2.49 7.27 -0.64
C LEU A 87 -3.55 8.34 -0.30
N SER A 88 -3.13 9.54 0.10
CA SER A 88 -4.06 10.64 0.36
C SER A 88 -4.93 11.02 -0.84
N ASN A 89 -4.37 10.95 -2.05
CA ASN A 89 -5.14 11.25 -3.26
C ASN A 89 -6.21 10.18 -3.53
N ALA A 90 -5.95 8.92 -3.17
CA ALA A 90 -6.95 7.87 -3.29
C ALA A 90 -8.16 8.14 -2.40
N ALA A 91 -7.94 8.64 -1.17
CA ALA A 91 -9.04 9.00 -0.26
C ALA A 91 -9.93 10.11 -0.86
N LEU A 92 -9.33 11.16 -1.44
CA LEU A 92 -10.07 12.23 -2.11
C LEU A 92 -10.90 11.72 -3.31
N LEU A 93 -10.37 10.78 -4.07
CA LEU A 93 -11.08 10.18 -5.20
C LEU A 93 -12.28 9.33 -4.73
N VAL A 94 -12.13 8.60 -3.61
CA VAL A 94 -13.23 7.84 -2.98
C VAL A 94 -14.29 8.80 -2.45
N GLU A 95 -13.90 9.86 -1.76
CA GLU A 95 -14.80 10.91 -1.26
C GLU A 95 -15.62 11.53 -2.40
N ALA A 96 -14.97 11.81 -3.53
CA ALA A 96 -15.62 12.32 -4.74
C ALA A 96 -16.54 11.31 -5.44
N GLY A 97 -16.67 10.07 -4.93
CA GLY A 97 -17.55 9.04 -5.49
C GLY A 97 -17.02 8.37 -6.75
N MET A 98 -15.72 8.45 -7.03
CA MET A 98 -15.14 7.84 -8.25
C MET A 98 -15.10 6.32 -8.19
N GLY A 99 -15.09 5.72 -7.00
CA GLY A 99 -15.05 4.28 -6.78
C GLY A 99 -14.54 3.92 -5.39
N CYS A 100 -14.17 2.66 -5.23
CA CYS A 100 -13.55 2.11 -4.02
C CYS A 100 -12.03 2.04 -4.21
N ALA A 101 -11.24 2.38 -3.21
CA ALA A 101 -9.79 2.27 -3.35
C ALA A 101 -9.23 1.03 -2.65
N VAL A 102 -8.38 0.28 -3.36
CA VAL A 102 -7.52 -0.71 -2.71
C VAL A 102 -6.44 0.07 -1.95
N TYR A 103 -6.41 -0.08 -0.64
CA TYR A 103 -5.77 0.86 0.28
C TYR A 103 -5.07 0.14 1.44
N LEU A 104 -4.09 0.78 2.07
CA LEU A 104 -3.39 0.26 3.25
C LEU A 104 -4.01 0.79 4.55
N ASP A 105 -4.20 -0.08 5.52
CA ASP A 105 -4.78 0.27 6.83
C ASP A 105 -3.93 1.30 7.60
N GLY A 106 -2.61 1.19 7.53
CA GLY A 106 -1.69 2.12 8.18
C GLY A 106 -1.81 3.58 7.71
N ALA A 107 -2.36 3.80 6.51
CA ALA A 107 -2.57 5.14 5.96
C ALA A 107 -3.86 5.82 6.46
N LEU A 108 -4.75 5.11 7.13
CA LEU A 108 -6.03 5.65 7.64
C LEU A 108 -5.83 6.74 8.70
N SER A 109 -4.78 6.63 9.52
CA SER A 109 -4.48 7.61 10.55
C SER A 109 -4.11 8.99 10.00
N ILE A 110 -3.74 9.06 8.73
CA ILE A 110 -3.34 10.30 8.04
C ILE A 110 -4.57 11.05 7.51
N HIS A 111 -5.66 10.34 7.22
CA HIS A 111 -6.91 10.88 6.68
C HIS A 111 -8.11 10.34 7.45
N ALA A 112 -8.36 10.91 8.62
CA ALA A 112 -9.58 10.65 9.38
C ALA A 112 -10.76 11.42 8.76
N ASP A 113 -11.18 11.05 7.55
CA ASP A 113 -12.41 11.56 6.97
C ASP A 113 -13.60 10.83 7.60
N PRO A 114 -14.54 11.56 8.24
CA PRO A 114 -15.71 10.96 8.87
C PRO A 114 -16.65 10.27 7.89
N GLU A 115 -16.58 10.57 6.59
CA GLU A 115 -17.43 9.99 5.55
C GLU A 115 -16.85 8.71 4.92
N LEU A 116 -15.60 8.39 5.22
CA LEU A 116 -14.93 7.21 4.71
C LEU A 116 -14.84 6.11 5.77
N CYS A 117 -14.78 4.87 5.33
CA CYS A 117 -14.47 3.73 6.18
C CYS A 117 -13.60 2.71 5.43
N PHE A 118 -12.87 1.94 6.21
CA PHE A 118 -12.01 0.87 5.70
C PHE A 118 -12.66 -0.48 5.98
N ARG A 119 -12.54 -1.40 5.04
CA ARG A 119 -12.93 -2.80 5.21
C ARG A 119 -11.78 -3.72 4.84
N GLN A 120 -11.52 -4.68 5.68
CA GLN A 120 -10.53 -5.70 5.39
C GLN A 120 -10.99 -6.53 4.19
N ILE A 121 -10.07 -6.81 3.27
CA ILE A 121 -10.32 -7.72 2.15
C ILE A 121 -9.86 -9.12 2.55
N LEU A 122 -10.67 -10.12 2.27
CA LEU A 122 -10.36 -11.53 2.53
C LEU A 122 -10.14 -12.31 1.22
N PRO A 123 -9.15 -13.24 1.20
CA PRO A 123 -8.17 -13.53 2.24
C PRO A 123 -7.20 -12.36 2.47
N ALA A 124 -6.78 -12.13 3.70
CA ALA A 124 -5.93 -10.99 4.05
C ALA A 124 -4.59 -11.01 3.30
N HIS A 125 -4.20 -9.85 2.78
CA HIS A 125 -2.88 -9.62 2.18
C HIS A 125 -2.09 -8.64 3.05
N ILE A 126 -1.04 -9.15 3.68
CA ILE A 126 -0.20 -8.40 4.62
C ILE A 126 1.09 -8.01 3.91
N THR A 127 1.53 -6.79 4.13
CA THR A 127 2.83 -6.27 3.67
C THR A 127 3.57 -5.60 4.82
N ARG A 128 4.86 -5.31 4.63
CA ARG A 128 5.68 -4.59 5.59
C ARG A 128 6.49 -3.52 4.89
N SER A 129 6.76 -2.47 5.60
CA SER A 129 7.70 -1.45 5.15
C SER A 129 9.14 -1.90 5.38
N VAL A 130 10.00 -1.58 4.45
CA VAL A 130 11.40 -1.98 4.41
C VAL A 130 12.28 -0.76 4.19
N ILE A 131 13.28 -0.58 5.02
CA ILE A 131 14.35 0.37 4.77
C ILE A 131 15.47 -0.36 4.04
N LEU A 132 15.85 0.15 2.87
CA LEU A 132 16.88 -0.46 2.03
C LEU A 132 17.94 0.54 1.61
N TRP A 133 19.14 0.01 1.28
CA TRP A 133 20.27 0.77 0.76
C TRP A 133 21.09 -0.10 -0.18
N LYS A 134 21.88 0.53 -1.05
CA LYS A 134 22.76 -0.19 -1.95
C LYS A 134 23.86 -0.93 -1.20
N LYS A 135 24.15 -2.14 -1.61
CA LYS A 135 25.33 -2.88 -1.14
C LYS A 135 26.61 -2.05 -1.43
N ASN A 136 27.53 -2.07 -0.48
CA ASN A 136 28.80 -1.34 -0.56
C ASN A 136 28.66 0.20 -0.70
N HIS A 137 27.57 0.77 -0.20
CA HIS A 137 27.40 2.21 -0.16
C HIS A 137 28.18 2.83 1.02
N LEU A 138 28.87 3.94 0.75
CA LEU A 138 29.52 4.73 1.80
C LEU A 138 28.50 5.71 2.37
N PHE A 139 28.14 5.49 3.62
CA PHE A 139 27.15 6.31 4.31
C PHE A 139 27.75 7.59 4.90
N SER A 140 26.91 8.61 5.00
CA SER A 140 27.14 9.70 5.93
C SER A 140 27.09 9.19 7.37
N GLN A 141 27.68 9.94 8.30
CA GLN A 141 27.65 9.60 9.73
C GLN A 141 26.21 9.51 10.25
N ALA A 142 25.34 10.40 9.79
CA ALA A 142 23.91 10.40 10.13
C ALA A 142 23.18 9.15 9.63
N SER A 143 23.41 8.74 8.39
CA SER A 143 22.79 7.54 7.80
C SER A 143 23.28 6.27 8.49
N SER A 144 24.57 6.20 8.86
CA SER A 144 25.14 5.08 9.61
C SER A 144 24.49 4.93 10.99
N LEU A 145 24.36 6.04 11.73
CA LEU A 145 23.71 6.04 13.04
C LEU A 145 22.24 5.64 12.95
N PHE A 146 21.54 6.15 11.94
CA PHE A 146 20.12 5.81 11.71
C PHE A 146 19.93 4.30 11.46
N ILE A 147 20.75 3.69 10.59
CA ILE A 147 20.70 2.24 10.32
C ILE A 147 20.98 1.45 11.60
N GLN A 148 22.00 1.82 12.34
CA GLN A 148 22.36 1.15 13.59
C GLN A 148 21.19 1.20 14.59
N THR A 149 20.57 2.36 14.78
CA THR A 149 19.41 2.52 15.68
C THR A 149 18.23 1.64 15.30
N ILE A 150 17.98 1.44 14.00
CA ILE A 150 16.88 0.60 13.53
C ILE A 150 17.19 -0.89 13.71
N GLN A 151 18.44 -1.29 13.54
CA GLN A 151 18.86 -2.69 13.69
C GLN A 151 18.86 -3.17 15.14
N GLU A 152 18.90 -2.25 16.11
CA GLU A 152 18.87 -2.53 17.55
C GLU A 152 17.43 -2.67 18.11
N GLN A 153 16.39 -2.40 17.32
CA GLN A 153 14.98 -2.55 17.70
C GLN A 153 14.41 -3.92 17.31
#